data_0c2e261393ba292c6d5114c78f56e7fc
#
_entry.id   0c2e261393ba292c6d5114c78f56e7fc
#
_cell.length_a   1.000
_cell.length_b   1.000
_cell.length_c   1.000
_cell.angle_alpha   90.00
_cell.angle_beta   90.00
_cell.angle_gamma   90.00
#
_symmetry.space_group_name_H-M   'P 1'
#
loop_
_entity.id
_entity.type
_entity.pdbx_description
1 polymer ?
#
loop_
_entity_poly.entity_id
_entity_poly.type
_entity_poly.pdbx_seq_one_letter_code
_entity_poly.pdbx_strand_id
1 'polypeptide(L)'
;MCVDNEKMRKYDNVIDMKRVELMKNTRRTAAKQFSSNLRLARRLWPNQINGAESKGLEALSKRYLLSVGAGEVLFLDGRWYVSHAGLLRVALRQRCRGIHSVLQERQSDPLACRWVFKATVFKASGSKGFVGYGDADPSNVSPLVRGAEMRVAETRAVNRALRNAYGIGLCSVEELGSFSRSTPTSYPKQDVPRSGNGNGFDHRHPRLRDQLCLLIRQHNLDPALVKAYAADFCGTQTLKDAGRDLVESFISHVAKAAKEDRDALVCKLNSYAQLKEANS
;
A
#
# COMPACT_ATOMS: atom_id res chain seq x y z
N MET A 1 -14.19 -56.82 -30.64
CA MET A 1 -14.49 -55.38 -30.46
C MET A 1 -13.22 -54.58 -30.72
N CYS A 2 -12.93 -54.24 -32.01
CA CYS A 2 -11.85 -53.32 -32.34
C CYS A 2 -12.38 -51.90 -32.20
N VAL A 3 -12.11 -51.29 -31.06
CA VAL A 3 -12.43 -49.88 -30.84
C VAL A 3 -11.47 -49.07 -31.72
N ASP A 4 -12.05 -48.26 -32.55
CA ASP A 4 -11.56 -47.45 -33.63
C ASP A 4 -10.27 -46.61 -33.22
N ASN A 5 -9.12 -47.24 -33.37
CA ASN A 5 -7.81 -46.67 -33.02
C ASN A 5 -7.52 -45.36 -33.81
N GLU A 6 -8.21 -45.18 -34.93
CA GLU A 6 -8.08 -44.00 -35.79
C GLU A 6 -8.89 -42.80 -35.27
N LYS A 7 -10.02 -43.01 -34.62
CA LYS A 7 -10.81 -41.99 -33.94
C LYS A 7 -10.05 -41.47 -32.70
N MET A 8 -9.48 -42.37 -31.91
CA MET A 8 -8.66 -41.99 -30.77
C MET A 8 -7.48 -41.10 -31.16
N ARG A 9 -6.72 -41.47 -32.21
CA ARG A 9 -5.61 -40.67 -32.74
C ARG A 9 -6.06 -39.29 -33.22
N LYS A 10 -7.23 -39.16 -33.84
CA LYS A 10 -7.79 -37.86 -34.27
C LYS A 10 -8.16 -36.99 -33.08
N TYR A 11 -8.72 -37.55 -32.03
CA TYR A 11 -9.03 -36.84 -30.79
C TYR A 11 -7.74 -36.35 -30.10
N ASP A 12 -6.72 -37.18 -29.99
CA ASP A 12 -5.43 -36.81 -29.38
C ASP A 12 -4.74 -35.69 -30.17
N ASN A 13 -4.76 -35.74 -31.50
CA ASN A 13 -4.21 -34.66 -32.32
C ASN A 13 -4.96 -33.33 -32.15
N VAL A 14 -6.29 -33.34 -32.02
CA VAL A 14 -7.08 -32.13 -31.81
C VAL A 14 -6.83 -31.54 -30.43
N ILE A 15 -6.65 -32.37 -29.42
CA ILE A 15 -6.31 -31.93 -28.05
C ILE A 15 -4.90 -31.31 -28.04
N ASP A 16 -3.95 -31.92 -28.69
CA ASP A 16 -2.57 -31.40 -28.79
C ASP A 16 -2.50 -30.07 -29.56
N MET A 17 -3.23 -29.95 -30.67
CA MET A 17 -3.31 -28.69 -31.43
C MET A 17 -3.90 -27.56 -30.57
N LYS A 18 -5.01 -27.80 -29.86
CA LYS A 18 -5.62 -26.82 -28.94
C LYS A 18 -4.66 -26.43 -27.81
N ARG A 19 -3.93 -27.41 -27.27
CA ARG A 19 -2.92 -27.16 -26.22
C ARG A 19 -1.76 -26.31 -26.71
N VAL A 20 -1.25 -26.56 -27.92
CA VAL A 20 -0.19 -25.79 -28.56
C VAL A 20 -0.66 -24.34 -28.84
N GLU A 21 -1.91 -24.17 -29.29
CA GLU A 21 -2.47 -22.86 -29.58
C GLU A 21 -2.69 -22.06 -28.28
N LEU A 22 -3.18 -22.70 -27.23
CA LEU A 22 -3.31 -22.09 -25.90
C LEU A 22 -1.96 -21.64 -25.34
N MET A 23 -0.92 -22.45 -25.50
CA MET A 23 0.45 -22.08 -25.08
C MET A 23 1.01 -20.89 -25.89
N LYS A 24 0.77 -20.84 -27.21
CA LYS A 24 1.18 -19.71 -28.06
C LYS A 24 0.48 -18.42 -27.62
N ASN A 25 -0.82 -18.48 -27.34
CA ASN A 25 -1.61 -17.34 -26.89
C ASN A 25 -1.15 -16.84 -25.53
N THR A 26 -0.84 -17.74 -24.59
CA THR A 26 -0.31 -17.39 -23.27
C THR A 26 1.05 -16.71 -23.39
N ARG A 27 1.96 -17.22 -24.24
CA ARG A 27 3.28 -16.61 -24.49
C ARG A 27 3.15 -15.20 -25.12
N ARG A 28 2.22 -15.02 -26.07
CA ARG A 28 1.94 -13.71 -26.69
C ARG A 28 1.42 -12.70 -25.65
N THR A 29 0.51 -13.12 -24.79
CA THR A 29 -0.04 -12.29 -23.71
C THR A 29 1.06 -11.89 -22.73
N ALA A 30 1.91 -12.84 -22.33
CA ALA A 30 3.02 -12.59 -21.42
C ALA A 30 4.07 -11.60 -22.02
N ALA A 31 4.37 -11.72 -23.31
CA ALA A 31 5.28 -10.81 -23.99
C ALA A 31 4.70 -9.39 -24.10
N LYS A 32 3.41 -9.24 -24.41
CA LYS A 32 2.71 -7.96 -24.44
C LYS A 32 2.70 -7.32 -23.05
N GLN A 33 2.41 -8.11 -22.01
CA GLN A 33 2.41 -7.64 -20.61
C GLN A 33 3.78 -7.12 -20.21
N PHE A 34 4.85 -7.86 -20.52
CA PHE A 34 6.21 -7.43 -20.23
C PHE A 34 6.56 -6.12 -20.95
N SER A 35 6.28 -6.00 -22.24
CA SER A 35 6.56 -4.78 -23.01
C SER A 35 5.83 -3.56 -22.45
N SER A 36 4.57 -3.72 -22.05
CA SER A 36 3.78 -2.67 -21.39
C SER A 36 4.37 -2.28 -20.03
N ASN A 37 4.68 -3.28 -19.21
CA ASN A 37 5.28 -3.09 -17.90
C ASN A 37 6.63 -2.37 -17.99
N LEU A 38 7.50 -2.79 -18.92
CA LEU A 38 8.84 -2.21 -19.06
C LEU A 38 8.77 -0.74 -19.50
N ARG A 39 7.87 -0.41 -20.43
CA ARG A 39 7.65 0.97 -20.87
C ARG A 39 7.18 1.85 -19.70
N LEU A 40 6.23 1.35 -18.92
CA LEU A 40 5.70 2.08 -17.77
C LEU A 40 6.74 2.19 -16.65
N ALA A 41 7.46 1.12 -16.35
CA ALA A 41 8.50 1.11 -15.33
C ALA A 41 9.61 2.13 -15.63
N ARG A 42 10.09 2.21 -16.88
CA ARG A 42 11.09 3.20 -17.30
C ARG A 42 10.59 4.65 -17.17
N ARG A 43 9.28 4.86 -17.34
CA ARG A 43 8.66 6.18 -17.15
C ARG A 43 8.51 6.56 -15.67
N LEU A 44 8.14 5.59 -14.82
CA LEU A 44 7.93 5.82 -13.39
C LEU A 44 9.24 5.91 -12.60
N TRP A 45 10.25 5.14 -13.00
CA TRP A 45 11.57 5.09 -12.34
C TRP A 45 12.69 5.32 -13.37
N PRO A 46 12.82 6.55 -13.89
CA PRO A 46 13.85 6.88 -14.87
C PRO A 46 15.24 6.61 -14.29
N ASN A 47 16.12 6.06 -15.11
CA ASN A 47 17.50 5.71 -14.78
C ASN A 47 17.72 4.65 -13.69
N GLN A 48 16.65 4.05 -13.15
CA GLN A 48 16.75 3.00 -12.14
C GLN A 48 16.52 1.60 -12.72
N ILE A 49 15.86 1.49 -13.89
CA ILE A 49 15.55 0.21 -14.52
C ILE A 49 16.65 -0.14 -15.53
N ASN A 50 17.65 -0.85 -15.06
CA ASN A 50 18.76 -1.38 -15.86
C ASN A 50 18.49 -2.81 -16.36
N GLY A 51 19.53 -3.50 -16.80
CA GLY A 51 19.43 -4.84 -17.36
C GLY A 51 18.98 -5.91 -16.35
N ALA A 52 19.39 -5.82 -15.09
CA ALA A 52 19.06 -6.78 -14.05
C ALA A 52 17.60 -6.59 -13.59
N GLU A 53 17.18 -5.34 -13.35
CA GLU A 53 15.81 -5.00 -12.97
C GLU A 53 14.82 -5.35 -14.11
N SER A 54 15.20 -5.13 -15.38
CA SER A 54 14.40 -5.55 -16.53
C SER A 54 14.20 -7.06 -16.58
N LYS A 55 15.23 -7.86 -16.30
CA LYS A 55 15.12 -9.33 -16.25
C LYS A 55 14.22 -9.78 -15.12
N GLY A 56 14.31 -9.14 -13.93
CA GLY A 56 13.40 -9.38 -12.81
C GLY A 56 11.94 -9.11 -13.19
N LEU A 57 11.67 -7.98 -13.81
CA LEU A 57 10.33 -7.61 -14.30
C LEU A 57 9.84 -8.57 -15.38
N GLU A 58 10.71 -9.02 -16.27
CA GLU A 58 10.39 -9.99 -17.30
C GLU A 58 9.92 -11.32 -16.71
N ALA A 59 10.64 -11.83 -15.71
CA ALA A 59 10.28 -13.05 -15.02
C ALA A 59 8.89 -12.93 -14.34
N LEU A 60 8.61 -11.82 -13.66
CA LEU A 60 7.31 -11.54 -13.04
C LEU A 60 6.18 -11.44 -14.06
N SER A 61 6.43 -10.73 -15.16
CA SER A 61 5.45 -10.54 -16.22
C SER A 61 5.15 -11.82 -16.97
N LYS A 62 6.17 -12.65 -17.26
CA LYS A 62 6.02 -13.91 -18.00
C LYS A 62 5.44 -15.02 -17.15
N ARG A 63 5.90 -15.17 -15.92
CA ARG A 63 5.48 -16.29 -15.04
C ARG A 63 4.14 -16.04 -14.37
N TYR A 64 3.90 -14.81 -13.89
CA TYR A 64 2.73 -14.50 -13.08
C TYR A 64 1.74 -13.54 -13.76
N LEU A 65 2.09 -12.99 -14.93
CA LEU A 65 1.30 -11.99 -15.67
C LEU A 65 0.93 -10.77 -14.80
N LEU A 66 1.82 -10.39 -13.90
CA LEU A 66 1.62 -9.24 -13.03
C LEU A 66 1.82 -7.92 -13.77
N SER A 67 1.07 -6.90 -13.36
CA SER A 67 1.00 -5.59 -14.01
C SER A 67 1.55 -4.48 -13.10
N VAL A 68 2.52 -3.72 -13.62
CA VAL A 68 2.99 -2.47 -12.99
C VAL A 68 1.88 -1.42 -13.01
N GLY A 69 1.16 -1.29 -14.13
CA GLY A 69 0.09 -0.30 -14.27
C GLY A 69 -1.12 -0.54 -13.37
N ALA A 70 -1.36 -1.79 -12.98
CA ALA A 70 -2.41 -2.13 -12.01
C ALA A 70 -1.92 -2.09 -10.55
N GLY A 71 -0.67 -1.68 -10.28
CA GLY A 71 -0.10 -1.66 -8.94
C GLY A 71 0.14 -3.06 -8.34
N GLU A 72 0.20 -4.10 -9.16
CA GLU A 72 0.44 -5.48 -8.72
C GLU A 72 1.92 -5.75 -8.46
N VAL A 73 2.80 -4.96 -9.09
CA VAL A 73 4.26 -4.97 -8.90
C VAL A 73 4.74 -3.55 -8.70
N LEU A 74 5.59 -3.35 -7.72
CA LEU A 74 6.18 -2.07 -7.34
C LEU A 74 7.70 -2.18 -7.33
N PHE A 75 8.37 -1.08 -7.64
CA PHE A 75 9.82 -0.99 -7.56
C PHE A 75 10.18 0.00 -6.47
N LEU A 76 10.88 -0.47 -5.43
CA LEU A 76 11.26 0.30 -4.26
C LEU A 76 12.72 -0.03 -3.92
N ASP A 77 13.52 0.99 -3.66
CA ASP A 77 14.92 0.84 -3.23
C ASP A 77 15.74 -0.14 -4.09
N GLY A 78 15.60 -0.04 -5.42
CA GLY A 78 16.33 -0.88 -6.36
C GLY A 78 15.82 -2.33 -6.48
N ARG A 79 14.65 -2.66 -5.92
CA ARG A 79 14.11 -4.02 -5.91
C ARG A 79 12.64 -4.07 -6.31
N TRP A 80 12.25 -5.20 -6.90
CA TRP A 80 10.85 -5.49 -7.20
C TRP A 80 10.14 -6.11 -6.01
N TYR A 81 8.91 -5.65 -5.77
CA TYR A 81 8.00 -6.18 -4.76
C TYR A 81 6.66 -6.49 -5.39
N VAL A 82 5.97 -7.49 -4.86
CA VAL A 82 4.60 -7.82 -5.26
C VAL A 82 3.66 -7.22 -4.23
N SER A 83 2.56 -6.58 -4.65
CA SER A 83 1.53 -6.10 -3.73
C SER A 83 0.58 -7.22 -3.32
N HIS A 84 -0.16 -7.03 -2.23
CA HIS A 84 -1.24 -7.93 -1.81
C HIS A 84 -2.23 -8.19 -2.95
N ALA A 85 -2.62 -7.14 -3.68
CA ALA A 85 -3.49 -7.26 -4.85
C ALA A 85 -2.87 -8.15 -5.93
N GLY A 86 -1.56 -8.03 -6.18
CA GLY A 86 -0.83 -8.89 -7.12
C GLY A 86 -0.84 -10.36 -6.68
N LEU A 87 -0.62 -10.62 -5.39
CA LEU A 87 -0.66 -11.99 -4.85
C LEU A 87 -2.06 -12.62 -4.96
N LEU A 88 -3.12 -11.87 -4.64
CA LEU A 88 -4.50 -12.32 -4.81
C LEU A 88 -4.83 -12.59 -6.28
N ARG A 89 -4.32 -11.76 -7.20
CA ARG A 89 -4.49 -11.98 -8.63
C ARG A 89 -3.83 -13.27 -9.11
N VAL A 90 -2.63 -13.58 -8.61
CA VAL A 90 -1.97 -14.87 -8.87
C VAL A 90 -2.81 -16.02 -8.33
N ALA A 91 -3.29 -15.91 -7.10
CA ALA A 91 -4.14 -16.92 -6.47
C ALA A 91 -5.40 -17.21 -7.30
N LEU A 92 -6.09 -16.16 -7.75
CA LEU A 92 -7.27 -16.27 -8.60
C LEU A 92 -6.98 -16.98 -9.93
N ARG A 93 -5.92 -16.57 -10.64
CA ARG A 93 -5.50 -17.18 -11.91
C ARG A 93 -5.09 -18.65 -11.76
N GLN A 94 -4.45 -18.97 -10.64
CA GLN A 94 -4.01 -20.33 -10.32
C GLN A 94 -5.12 -21.18 -9.65
N ARG A 95 -6.36 -20.68 -9.66
CA ARG A 95 -7.55 -21.38 -9.11
C ARG A 95 -7.34 -21.79 -7.65
N CYS A 96 -6.85 -20.86 -6.80
CA CYS A 96 -6.79 -21.05 -5.36
C CYS A 96 -8.13 -21.53 -4.83
N ARG A 97 -8.12 -22.59 -4.04
CA ARG A 97 -9.33 -23.17 -3.45
C ARG A 97 -9.86 -22.37 -2.26
N GLY A 98 -8.94 -21.80 -1.49
CA GLY A 98 -9.30 -21.01 -0.32
C GLY A 98 -8.10 -20.46 0.40
N ILE A 99 -8.35 -19.41 1.15
CA ILE A 99 -7.42 -18.79 2.08
C ILE A 99 -8.13 -18.73 3.42
N HIS A 100 -7.49 -19.23 4.47
CA HIS A 100 -8.03 -19.22 5.82
C HIS A 100 -7.03 -18.52 6.73
N SER A 101 -7.45 -17.45 7.40
CA SER A 101 -6.66 -16.72 8.39
C SER A 101 -7.21 -16.93 9.80
N VAL A 102 -6.35 -17.07 10.77
CA VAL A 102 -6.69 -17.32 12.18
C VAL A 102 -5.80 -16.46 13.06
N LEU A 103 -6.41 -15.72 13.97
CA LEU A 103 -5.70 -14.99 15.02
C LEU A 103 -5.01 -15.99 15.96
N GLN A 104 -3.76 -15.72 16.28
CA GLN A 104 -2.98 -16.48 17.24
C GLN A 104 -3.04 -15.78 18.61
N GLU A 105 -4.10 -16.03 19.37
CA GLU A 105 -4.40 -15.35 20.63
C GLU A 105 -3.24 -15.44 21.65
N ARG A 106 -2.61 -16.61 21.77
CA ARG A 106 -1.48 -16.83 22.71
C ARG A 106 -0.23 -16.00 22.38
N GLN A 107 -0.11 -15.52 21.13
CA GLN A 107 1.03 -14.75 20.64
C GLN A 107 0.68 -13.29 20.42
N SER A 108 -0.60 -12.92 20.56
CA SER A 108 -1.12 -11.57 20.41
C SER A 108 -1.24 -10.92 21.78
N ASP A 109 -1.05 -9.60 21.81
CA ASP A 109 -1.27 -8.76 23.00
C ASP A 109 -2.10 -7.54 22.60
N PRO A 110 -3.41 -7.57 22.84
CA PRO A 110 -4.30 -6.45 22.50
C PRO A 110 -3.95 -5.15 23.23
N LEU A 111 -3.40 -5.21 24.46
CA LEU A 111 -3.01 -4.02 25.20
C LEU A 111 -1.80 -3.32 24.59
N ALA A 112 -0.86 -4.10 24.08
CA ALA A 112 0.29 -3.59 23.33
C ALA A 112 0.00 -3.36 21.84
N CYS A 113 -1.25 -3.53 21.38
CA CYS A 113 -1.65 -3.49 19.97
C CYS A 113 -0.80 -4.43 19.08
N ARG A 114 -0.32 -5.54 19.66
CA ARG A 114 0.48 -6.55 18.96
C ARG A 114 -0.42 -7.70 18.51
N TRP A 115 -0.42 -7.96 17.22
CA TRP A 115 -1.27 -8.97 16.59
C TRP A 115 -0.44 -9.98 15.82
N VAL A 116 -0.78 -11.25 15.93
CA VAL A 116 -0.15 -12.34 15.20
C VAL A 116 -1.24 -13.18 14.53
N PHE A 117 -1.13 -13.36 13.22
CA PHE A 117 -2.03 -14.20 12.43
C PHE A 117 -1.29 -15.35 11.79
N LYS A 118 -2.00 -16.46 11.65
CA LYS A 118 -1.63 -17.60 10.82
C LYS A 118 -2.57 -17.66 9.64
N ALA A 119 -2.05 -17.68 8.41
CA ALA A 119 -2.83 -17.92 7.22
C ALA A 119 -2.46 -19.26 6.57
N THR A 120 -3.44 -19.93 5.98
CA THR A 120 -3.26 -21.19 5.24
C THR A 120 -3.90 -21.05 3.87
N VAL A 121 -3.14 -21.32 2.82
CA VAL A 121 -3.59 -21.28 1.42
C VAL A 121 -3.74 -22.71 0.90
N PHE A 122 -4.92 -23.05 0.38
CA PHE A 122 -5.23 -24.35 -0.18
C PHE A 122 -5.27 -24.29 -1.72
N LYS A 123 -4.41 -25.05 -2.38
CA LYS A 123 -4.35 -25.14 -3.86
C LYS A 123 -5.22 -26.23 -4.43
N ALA A 124 -5.36 -27.32 -3.70
CA ALA A 124 -6.14 -28.49 -4.11
C ALA A 124 -6.96 -29.04 -2.94
N SER A 125 -8.01 -29.79 -3.25
CA SER A 125 -8.77 -30.53 -2.27
C SER A 125 -7.88 -31.57 -1.61
N GLY A 126 -7.94 -31.69 -0.27
CA GLY A 126 -7.12 -32.66 0.49
C GLY A 126 -5.64 -32.27 0.71
N SER A 127 -5.18 -31.12 0.22
CA SER A 127 -3.83 -30.65 0.52
C SER A 127 -3.72 -30.15 1.96
N LYS A 128 -2.57 -30.35 2.62
CA LYS A 128 -2.29 -29.81 3.96
C LYS A 128 -2.24 -28.27 3.99
N GLY A 129 -2.19 -27.63 2.82
CA GLY A 129 -2.10 -26.19 2.66
C GLY A 129 -0.70 -25.61 2.86
N PHE A 130 -0.54 -24.35 2.47
CA PHE A 130 0.69 -23.59 2.62
C PHE A 130 0.49 -22.54 3.70
N VAL A 131 1.33 -22.56 4.71
CA VAL A 131 1.19 -21.72 5.90
C VAL A 131 2.10 -20.49 5.80
N GLY A 132 1.59 -19.36 6.28
CA GLY A 132 2.33 -18.12 6.54
C GLY A 132 1.89 -17.52 7.87
N TYR A 133 2.85 -16.95 8.59
CA TYR A 133 2.57 -16.15 9.79
C TYR A 133 2.82 -14.68 9.49
N GLY A 134 2.02 -13.79 10.07
CA GLY A 134 2.17 -12.36 9.99
C GLY A 134 2.00 -11.75 11.36
N ASP A 135 2.84 -10.80 11.66
CA ASP A 135 2.81 -10.04 12.91
C ASP A 135 2.79 -8.54 12.61
N ALA A 136 2.12 -7.80 13.47
CA ALA A 136 2.15 -6.34 13.45
C ALA A 136 1.97 -5.77 14.85
N ASP A 137 2.73 -4.72 15.11
CA ASP A 137 2.66 -3.90 16.30
C ASP A 137 2.98 -2.42 15.93
N PRO A 138 2.76 -1.45 16.82
CA PRO A 138 3.00 -0.03 16.53
C PRO A 138 4.44 0.31 16.12
N SER A 139 5.43 -0.54 16.46
CA SER A 139 6.85 -0.31 16.13
C SER A 139 7.22 -0.80 14.73
N ASN A 140 6.49 -1.82 14.23
CA ASN A 140 6.82 -2.47 12.95
C ASN A 140 5.85 -2.14 11.80
N VAL A 141 4.88 -1.23 12.04
CA VAL A 141 3.97 -0.72 11.01
C VAL A 141 4.31 0.72 10.61
N SER A 142 3.97 1.06 9.37
CA SER A 142 4.10 2.45 8.91
C SER A 142 3.21 3.38 9.72
N PRO A 143 3.64 4.62 10.03
CA PRO A 143 2.81 5.62 10.71
C PRO A 143 1.44 5.85 10.04
N LEU A 144 1.34 5.62 8.72
CA LEU A 144 0.09 5.79 7.96
C LEU A 144 -0.99 4.74 8.30
N VAL A 145 -0.59 3.59 8.85
CA VAL A 145 -1.50 2.48 9.17
C VAL A 145 -1.52 2.14 10.67
N ARG A 146 -1.01 3.04 11.51
CA ARG A 146 -1.16 2.90 12.97
C ARG A 146 -2.63 2.89 13.34
N GLY A 147 -3.00 2.02 14.28
CA GLY A 147 -4.39 1.72 14.65
C GLY A 147 -5.06 0.69 13.73
N ALA A 148 -4.32 0.15 12.76
CA ALA A 148 -4.78 -0.91 11.87
C ALA A 148 -3.88 -2.16 11.93
N GLU A 149 -3.11 -2.32 13.02
CA GLU A 149 -2.09 -3.38 13.19
C GLU A 149 -2.70 -4.76 12.99
N MET A 150 -3.89 -5.01 13.50
CA MET A 150 -4.60 -6.28 13.32
C MET A 150 -4.77 -6.63 11.84
N ARG A 151 -5.23 -5.69 11.02
CA ARG A 151 -5.40 -5.90 9.56
C ARG A 151 -4.07 -6.07 8.84
N VAL A 152 -3.05 -5.34 9.28
CA VAL A 152 -1.70 -5.46 8.72
C VAL A 152 -1.11 -6.84 9.01
N ALA A 153 -1.26 -7.36 10.25
CA ALA A 153 -0.80 -8.69 10.63
C ALA A 153 -1.48 -9.78 9.79
N GLU A 154 -2.80 -9.71 9.62
CA GLU A 154 -3.55 -10.63 8.76
C GLU A 154 -3.06 -10.59 7.32
N THR A 155 -2.94 -9.39 6.73
CA THR A 155 -2.44 -9.21 5.35
C THR A 155 -1.04 -9.80 5.18
N ARG A 156 -0.12 -9.58 6.12
CA ARG A 156 1.23 -10.17 6.12
C ARG A 156 1.20 -11.69 6.18
N ALA A 157 0.32 -12.27 7.01
CA ALA A 157 0.16 -13.72 7.09
C ALA A 157 -0.32 -14.31 5.76
N VAL A 158 -1.36 -13.71 5.16
CA VAL A 158 -1.91 -14.12 3.87
C VAL A 158 -0.86 -13.99 2.77
N ASN A 159 -0.11 -12.90 2.71
CA ASN A 159 0.92 -12.68 1.71
C ASN A 159 2.03 -13.73 1.78
N ARG A 160 2.54 -14.04 2.98
CA ARG A 160 3.55 -15.09 3.18
C ARG A 160 3.02 -16.46 2.77
N ALA A 161 1.77 -16.80 3.12
CA ALA A 161 1.15 -18.05 2.72
C ALA A 161 1.00 -18.17 1.19
N LEU A 162 0.57 -17.10 0.52
CA LEU A 162 0.44 -17.04 -0.94
C LEU A 162 1.80 -17.15 -1.64
N ARG A 163 2.82 -16.45 -1.15
CA ARG A 163 4.18 -16.55 -1.67
C ARG A 163 4.72 -17.98 -1.60
N ASN A 164 4.52 -18.63 -0.46
CA ASN A 164 4.90 -20.05 -0.27
C ASN A 164 4.12 -20.96 -1.23
N ALA A 165 2.81 -20.74 -1.36
CA ALA A 165 1.94 -21.57 -2.22
C ALA A 165 2.32 -21.48 -3.70
N TYR A 166 2.70 -20.30 -4.19
CA TYR A 166 2.96 -20.07 -5.61
C TYR A 166 4.44 -19.91 -5.97
N GLY A 167 5.34 -20.12 -5.02
CA GLY A 167 6.79 -20.05 -5.24
C GLY A 167 7.27 -18.66 -5.65
N ILE A 168 6.72 -17.61 -5.01
CA ILE A 168 7.09 -16.22 -5.26
C ILE A 168 8.20 -15.84 -4.27
N GLY A 169 9.43 -15.78 -4.75
CA GLY A 169 10.61 -15.48 -3.92
C GLY A 169 10.75 -14.01 -3.51
N LEU A 170 9.89 -13.12 -4.04
CA LEU A 170 9.90 -11.70 -3.71
C LEU A 170 9.08 -11.42 -2.46
N CYS A 171 9.53 -10.45 -1.65
CA CYS A 171 8.76 -9.94 -0.54
C CYS A 171 7.54 -9.13 -1.03
N SER A 172 6.45 -9.14 -0.28
CA SER A 172 5.35 -8.22 -0.57
C SER A 172 5.59 -6.87 0.10
N VAL A 173 4.99 -5.82 -0.48
CA VAL A 173 5.15 -4.45 0.04
C VAL A 173 4.64 -4.33 1.47
N GLU A 174 3.57 -5.02 1.79
CA GLU A 174 2.92 -4.99 3.09
C GLU A 174 3.71 -5.73 4.18
N GLU A 175 4.66 -6.60 3.77
CA GLU A 175 5.59 -7.28 4.70
C GLU A 175 6.77 -6.38 5.10
N LEU A 176 6.99 -5.31 4.35
CA LEU A 176 8.00 -4.33 4.69
C LEU A 176 7.51 -3.53 5.90
N GLY A 177 8.35 -3.39 6.90
CA GLY A 177 8.07 -2.58 8.09
C GLY A 177 8.03 -1.08 7.79
N SER A 178 8.32 -0.26 8.78
CA SER A 178 8.39 1.20 8.62
C SER A 178 9.49 1.58 7.63
N PHE A 179 9.09 1.92 6.39
CA PHE A 179 10.02 2.60 5.48
C PHE A 179 10.04 4.08 5.82
N SER A 180 11.20 4.60 6.14
CA SER A 180 11.48 6.03 6.02
C SER A 180 11.37 6.36 4.53
N ARG A 181 10.24 6.93 4.13
CA ARG A 181 10.00 7.29 2.73
C ARG A 181 10.99 8.37 2.29
N SER A 182 11.96 7.95 1.51
CA SER A 182 12.71 8.83 0.61
C SER A 182 12.35 8.52 -0.85
N THR A 183 11.05 8.40 -1.19
CA THR A 183 10.65 8.26 -2.59
C THR A 183 9.40 9.05 -2.91
N PRO A 184 9.43 9.86 -3.96
CA PRO A 184 8.23 10.52 -4.48
C PRO A 184 7.38 9.48 -5.22
N THR A 185 6.30 9.02 -4.61
CA THR A 185 5.33 8.14 -5.29
C THR A 185 4.30 9.00 -5.99
N SER A 186 4.57 9.38 -7.22
CA SER A 186 3.54 9.85 -8.14
C SER A 186 2.96 8.65 -8.90
N TYR A 187 1.88 8.06 -8.41
CA TYR A 187 1.03 7.23 -9.24
C TYR A 187 0.27 8.12 -10.22
N PRO A 188 0.28 7.85 -11.52
CA PRO A 188 -0.64 8.54 -12.42
C PRO A 188 -2.06 8.11 -12.05
N LYS A 189 -2.86 9.05 -11.55
CA LYS A 189 -4.30 8.89 -11.49
C LYS A 189 -4.79 8.66 -12.90
N GLN A 190 -5.55 7.59 -13.13
CA GLN A 190 -6.34 7.46 -14.34
C GLN A 190 -7.32 8.65 -14.38
N ASP A 191 -7.20 9.46 -15.41
CA ASP A 191 -8.09 10.56 -15.68
C ASP A 191 -9.49 10.01 -16.01
N VAL A 192 -10.36 10.06 -15.02
CA VAL A 192 -11.79 10.14 -15.27
C VAL A 192 -12.08 11.62 -15.41
N PRO A 193 -12.65 12.08 -16.53
CA PRO A 193 -12.90 13.50 -16.73
C PRO A 193 -13.94 13.98 -15.72
N ARG A 194 -13.53 14.68 -14.68
CA ARG A 194 -14.37 15.53 -13.86
C ARG A 194 -14.09 16.98 -14.25
N SER A 195 -15.05 17.53 -14.95
CA SER A 195 -15.22 18.95 -15.21
C SER A 195 -15.10 19.78 -13.91
N GLY A 196 -14.30 20.84 -13.94
CA GLY A 196 -14.49 22.00 -13.09
C GLY A 196 -13.31 22.42 -12.20
N ASN A 197 -12.69 23.52 -12.61
CA ASN A 197 -11.92 24.54 -11.90
C ASN A 197 -10.55 24.21 -11.34
N GLY A 198 -9.61 24.94 -11.92
CA GLY A 198 -8.20 24.89 -11.70
C GLY A 198 -7.72 25.36 -10.33
N ASN A 199 -6.61 24.77 -9.95
CA ASN A 199 -5.45 25.47 -9.40
C ASN A 199 -4.31 24.45 -9.39
N GLY A 200 -3.20 24.77 -10.06
CA GLY A 200 -2.00 23.95 -10.12
C GLY A 200 -1.39 23.78 -8.72
N PHE A 201 -1.19 22.53 -8.32
CA PHE A 201 -0.55 22.20 -7.05
C PHE A 201 0.77 21.49 -7.29
N ASP A 202 1.83 22.14 -6.83
CA ASP A 202 3.18 21.60 -6.69
C ASP A 202 3.20 20.55 -5.56
N HIS A 203 3.45 19.27 -5.91
CA HIS A 203 3.33 18.13 -5.00
C HIS A 203 4.59 17.87 -4.13
N ARG A 204 5.44 18.87 -3.89
CA ARG A 204 6.72 18.66 -3.16
C ARG A 204 6.62 18.79 -1.65
N HIS A 205 5.53 19.32 -1.10
CA HIS A 205 5.36 19.46 0.35
C HIS A 205 3.95 18.99 0.78
N PRO A 206 3.82 18.31 1.95
CA PRO A 206 2.51 17.99 2.52
C PRO A 206 1.74 19.30 2.71
N ARG A 207 0.42 19.27 2.46
CA ARG A 207 -0.44 20.45 2.62
C ARG A 207 -0.31 20.99 4.03
N LEU A 208 -0.26 22.30 4.21
CA LEU A 208 -0.14 22.94 5.52
C LEU A 208 -1.18 22.43 6.53
N ARG A 209 -2.40 22.17 6.04
CA ARG A 209 -3.46 21.54 6.84
C ARG A 209 -3.06 20.16 7.36
N ASP A 210 -2.42 19.34 6.56
CA ASP A 210 -2.03 17.98 6.93
C ASP A 210 -0.87 18.01 7.93
N GLN A 211 0.05 18.99 7.79
CA GLN A 211 1.13 19.24 8.75
C GLN A 211 0.56 19.65 10.11
N LEU A 212 -0.40 20.57 10.15
CA LEU A 212 -1.05 21.00 11.37
C LEU A 212 -1.83 19.85 12.05
N CYS A 213 -2.58 19.06 11.28
CA CYS A 213 -3.28 17.88 11.78
C CYS A 213 -2.31 16.85 12.38
N LEU A 214 -1.13 16.70 11.79
CA LEU A 214 -0.10 15.79 12.26
C LEU A 214 0.47 16.26 13.61
N LEU A 215 0.78 17.56 13.75
CA LEU A 215 1.24 18.17 14.99
C LEU A 215 0.20 18.02 16.12
N ILE A 216 -1.06 18.33 15.84
CA ILE A 216 -2.17 18.18 16.80
C ILE A 216 -2.22 16.74 17.33
N ARG A 217 -2.15 15.75 16.46
CA ARG A 217 -2.16 14.33 16.85
C ARG A 217 -0.89 13.90 17.59
N GLN A 218 0.27 14.33 17.10
CA GLN A 218 1.57 13.96 17.68
C GLN A 218 1.73 14.44 19.11
N HIS A 219 1.23 15.64 19.42
CA HIS A 219 1.34 16.26 20.73
C HIS A 219 0.05 16.18 21.55
N ASN A 220 -0.97 15.46 21.06
CA ASN A 220 -2.28 15.29 21.70
C ASN A 220 -2.89 16.64 22.13
N LEU A 221 -2.93 17.61 21.21
CA LEU A 221 -3.50 18.93 21.43
C LEU A 221 -4.99 18.95 21.07
N ASP A 222 -5.77 19.81 21.69
CA ASP A 222 -7.17 20.01 21.33
C ASP A 222 -7.28 20.77 19.98
N PRO A 223 -7.90 20.17 18.94
CA PRO A 223 -8.04 20.80 17.63
C PRO A 223 -8.82 22.11 17.64
N ALA A 224 -9.80 22.25 18.55
CA ALA A 224 -10.63 23.45 18.66
C ALA A 224 -9.83 24.63 19.24
N LEU A 225 -9.01 24.35 20.26
CA LEU A 225 -8.14 25.35 20.88
C LEU A 225 -6.99 25.76 19.96
N VAL A 226 -6.38 24.81 19.25
CA VAL A 226 -5.36 25.12 18.25
C VAL A 226 -5.94 25.98 17.12
N LYS A 227 -7.18 25.74 16.72
CA LYS A 227 -7.86 26.56 15.69
C LYS A 227 -8.13 27.97 16.19
N ALA A 228 -8.54 28.15 17.44
CA ALA A 228 -8.75 29.47 18.06
C ALA A 228 -7.42 30.23 18.18
N TYR A 229 -6.37 29.58 18.64
CA TYR A 229 -5.04 30.16 18.70
C TYR A 229 -4.48 30.53 17.32
N ALA A 230 -4.74 29.71 16.30
CA ALA A 230 -4.32 30.01 14.94
C ALA A 230 -5.03 31.24 14.37
N ALA A 231 -6.31 31.42 14.65
CA ALA A 231 -7.07 32.59 14.21
C ALA A 231 -6.51 33.88 14.83
N ASP A 232 -6.20 33.84 16.13
CA ASP A 232 -5.58 34.96 16.85
C ASP A 232 -4.16 35.26 16.33
N PHE A 233 -3.31 34.23 16.18
CA PHE A 233 -1.95 34.36 15.67
C PHE A 233 -1.90 34.96 14.27
N CYS A 234 -2.82 34.57 13.42
CA CYS A 234 -2.91 35.04 12.03
C CYS A 234 -3.69 36.37 11.89
N GLY A 235 -4.34 36.85 12.96
CA GLY A 235 -5.20 38.03 12.92
C GLY A 235 -6.41 37.88 11.97
N THR A 236 -6.93 36.66 11.81
CA THR A 236 -8.03 36.33 10.88
C THR A 236 -9.13 35.59 11.61
N GLN A 237 -10.38 35.71 11.16
CA GLN A 237 -11.50 34.98 11.76
C GLN A 237 -11.41 33.47 11.50
N THR A 238 -10.85 33.07 10.37
CA THR A 238 -10.64 31.65 10.05
C THR A 238 -9.28 31.42 9.41
N LEU A 239 -8.69 30.26 9.69
CA LEU A 239 -7.41 29.83 9.08
C LEU A 239 -7.45 29.78 7.53
N LYS A 240 -8.64 29.74 6.95
CA LYS A 240 -8.80 29.72 5.49
C LYS A 240 -8.54 31.09 4.86
N ASP A 241 -8.74 32.14 5.64
CA ASP A 241 -8.58 33.54 5.20
C ASP A 241 -7.15 34.03 5.43
N ALA A 242 -6.34 33.26 6.16
CA ALA A 242 -4.94 33.57 6.43
C ALA A 242 -4.06 33.26 5.20
N GLY A 243 -3.11 34.16 4.91
CA GLY A 243 -2.09 33.93 3.89
C GLY A 243 -1.24 32.70 4.18
N ARG A 244 -0.79 32.03 3.11
CA ARG A 244 -0.02 30.79 3.21
C ARG A 244 1.19 30.90 4.14
N ASP A 245 1.93 32.01 4.04
CA ASP A 245 3.17 32.25 4.80
C ASP A 245 2.89 32.40 6.31
N LEU A 246 1.75 33.01 6.66
CA LEU A 246 1.31 33.13 8.07
C LEU A 246 0.93 31.77 8.66
N VAL A 247 0.25 30.93 7.89
CA VAL A 247 -0.11 29.56 8.31
C VAL A 247 1.15 28.72 8.50
N GLU A 248 2.13 28.84 7.61
CA GLU A 248 3.40 28.13 7.69
C GLU A 248 4.24 28.58 8.90
N SER A 249 4.26 29.88 9.17
CA SER A 249 4.87 30.47 10.36
C SER A 249 4.19 29.99 11.65
N PHE A 250 2.86 29.94 11.67
CA PHE A 250 2.09 29.40 12.79
C PHE A 250 2.43 27.92 13.06
N ILE A 251 2.45 27.08 12.02
CA ILE A 251 2.80 25.64 12.14
C ILE A 251 4.20 25.49 12.74
N SER A 252 5.16 26.28 12.24
CA SER A 252 6.55 26.27 12.73
C SER A 252 6.62 26.72 14.20
N HIS A 253 5.85 27.73 14.58
CA HIS A 253 5.75 28.21 15.95
C HIS A 253 5.18 27.15 16.91
N VAL A 254 4.06 26.50 16.53
CA VAL A 254 3.45 25.43 17.34
C VAL A 254 4.39 24.21 17.44
N ALA A 255 5.05 23.85 16.35
CA ALA A 255 6.01 22.73 16.35
C ALA A 255 7.20 22.99 17.28
N LYS A 256 7.70 24.22 17.31
CA LYS A 256 8.79 24.64 18.19
C LYS A 256 8.33 24.63 19.65
N ALA A 257 7.22 25.29 19.96
CA ALA A 257 6.66 25.35 21.31
C ALA A 257 6.34 23.97 21.88
N ALA A 258 5.78 23.06 21.06
CA ALA A 258 5.48 21.69 21.48
C ALA A 258 6.72 20.83 21.76
N LYS A 259 7.89 21.17 21.16
CA LYS A 259 9.16 20.48 21.43
C LYS A 259 9.90 21.06 22.64
N GLU A 260 9.82 22.37 22.85
CA GLU A 260 10.53 23.07 23.93
C GLU A 260 9.82 22.90 25.27
N ASP A 261 8.51 23.17 25.31
CA ASP A 261 7.68 23.01 26.50
C ASP A 261 6.22 22.75 26.11
N ARG A 262 5.83 21.47 26.07
CA ARG A 262 4.47 21.04 25.72
C ARG A 262 3.44 21.56 26.72
N ASP A 263 3.76 21.57 28.02
CA ASP A 263 2.82 21.91 29.07
C ASP A 263 2.52 23.40 29.05
N ALA A 264 3.52 24.24 28.82
CA ALA A 264 3.32 25.68 28.62
C ALA A 264 2.45 25.95 27.37
N LEU A 265 2.63 25.19 26.28
CA LEU A 265 1.77 25.30 25.10
C LEU A 265 0.33 24.91 25.41
N VAL A 266 0.09 23.83 26.17
CA VAL A 266 -1.24 23.38 26.58
C VAL A 266 -1.89 24.42 27.49
N CYS A 267 -1.17 25.00 28.47
CA CYS A 267 -1.66 26.11 29.29
C CYS A 267 -2.07 27.31 28.43
N LYS A 268 -1.26 27.68 27.43
CA LYS A 268 -1.59 28.76 26.51
C LYS A 268 -2.83 28.44 25.65
N LEU A 269 -3.00 27.22 25.20
CA LEU A 269 -4.17 26.78 24.45
C LEU A 269 -5.43 26.82 25.33
N ASN A 270 -5.34 26.43 26.60
CA ASN A 270 -6.46 26.44 27.55
C ASN A 270 -6.95 27.85 27.86
N SER A 271 -6.10 28.89 27.77
CA SER A 271 -6.56 30.28 27.95
C SER A 271 -7.57 30.71 26.87
N TYR A 272 -7.53 30.10 25.67
CA TYR A 272 -8.53 30.33 24.64
C TYR A 272 -9.87 29.64 24.86
N ALA A 273 -9.94 28.62 25.76
CA ALA A 273 -11.20 28.02 26.19
C ALA A 273 -12.00 29.02 27.06
N GLN A 274 -11.33 29.68 27.99
CA GLN A 274 -11.96 30.64 28.94
C GLN A 274 -12.51 31.89 28.22
N LEU A 275 -11.87 32.35 27.15
CA LEU A 275 -12.33 33.48 26.33
C LEU A 275 -13.63 33.18 25.56
N LYS A 276 -13.91 31.92 25.26
CA LYS A 276 -15.17 31.51 24.62
C LYS A 276 -16.35 31.50 25.58
N GLU A 277 -16.14 31.09 26.82
CA GLU A 277 -17.19 31.06 27.84
C GLU A 277 -17.58 32.49 28.33
N ALA A 278 -16.66 33.44 28.27
CA ALA A 278 -16.92 34.85 28.62
C ALA A 278 -17.67 35.63 27.52
N ASN A 279 -17.73 35.11 26.28
CA ASN A 279 -18.39 35.76 25.13
C ASN A 279 -19.68 35.02 24.68
N SER A 280 -20.16 34.04 25.45
CA SER A 280 -21.45 33.36 25.26
C SER A 280 -22.46 33.79 26.33
#